data_0cc9b9b3888a7d26e031808a8b2163f0
#
_entry.id   0cc9b9b3888a7d26e031808a8b2163f0
#
_cell.length_a   1.000
_cell.length_b   1.000
_cell.length_c   1.000
_cell.angle_alpha   90.00
_cell.angle_beta   90.00
_cell.angle_gamma   90.00
#
_symmetry.space_group_name_H-M   'P 1'
#
loop_
_entity.id
_entity.type
_entity.pdbx_description
1 polymer ?
#
loop_
_entity_poly.entity_id
_entity_poly.type
_entity_poly.pdbx_seq_one_letter_code
_entity_poly.pdbx_strand_id
1 'polypeptide(L)'
;MCLTGVDYFSTLGYQPGIAFLAAGALSPIATAILVLLTLFGALPIYHQVAKSSPNGQGSLAMLEHLLPAWRGKTLVLCLLGFAATDFIITITLSAADAANHIIHNDLMHQMLPFGQIPITMGLILALGAIFILGFSEAIGVSVLLVTVYLFLNAVVVSAATLELLHHPEYFAKWTTTLFAEHHDILAMLEIGRAHV
;
A
#
# COMPACT_ATOMS: atom_id res chain seq x y z
N MET A 1 -13.53 9.30 -3.52
CA MET A 1 -12.52 8.81 -4.46
C MET A 1 -11.09 9.25 -4.13
N CYS A 2 -10.80 10.53 -3.89
CA CYS A 2 -9.42 10.95 -3.58
C CYS A 2 -8.85 10.33 -2.31
N LEU A 3 -9.60 10.25 -1.21
CA LEU A 3 -9.13 9.63 0.05
C LEU A 3 -8.88 8.14 -0.06
N THR A 4 -9.74 7.41 -0.76
CA THR A 4 -9.53 5.99 -1.04
C THR A 4 -8.31 5.78 -1.95
N GLY A 5 -8.06 6.72 -2.88
CA GLY A 5 -6.86 6.71 -3.72
C GLY A 5 -5.57 6.90 -2.92
N VAL A 6 -5.57 7.81 -1.93
CA VAL A 6 -4.40 8.05 -1.08
C VAL A 6 -4.02 6.80 -0.27
N ASP A 7 -5.00 6.06 0.23
CA ASP A 7 -4.77 4.81 0.94
C ASP A 7 -4.08 3.76 0.05
N TYR A 8 -4.55 3.58 -1.18
CA TYR A 8 -3.88 2.71 -2.17
C TYR A 8 -2.45 3.16 -2.49
N PHE A 9 -2.23 4.46 -2.69
CA PHE A 9 -0.90 4.97 -3.03
C PHE A 9 0.07 4.93 -1.86
N SER A 10 -0.38 5.11 -0.64
CA SER A 10 0.45 4.95 0.56
C SER A 10 0.89 3.49 0.71
N THR A 11 0.00 2.55 0.50
CA THR A 11 0.31 1.11 0.52
C THR A 11 1.33 0.75 -0.56
N LEU A 12 1.20 1.27 -1.77
CA LEU A 12 2.17 1.07 -2.84
C LEU A 12 3.55 1.68 -2.52
N GLY A 13 3.64 2.65 -1.62
CA GLY A 13 4.89 3.25 -1.17
C GLY A 13 5.76 2.30 -0.36
N TYR A 14 5.19 1.64 0.65
CA TYR A 14 5.93 0.77 1.57
C TYR A 14 5.87 -0.74 1.24
N GLN A 15 4.80 -1.19 0.59
CA GLN A 15 4.56 -2.61 0.34
C GLN A 15 5.63 -3.29 -0.53
N PRO A 16 6.18 -2.68 -1.61
CA PRO A 16 7.22 -3.32 -2.39
C PRO A 16 8.50 -3.61 -1.59
N GLY A 17 8.88 -2.71 -0.68
CA GLY A 17 10.02 -2.91 0.21
C GLY A 17 9.81 -4.09 1.15
N ILE A 18 8.65 -4.14 1.80
CA ILE A 18 8.28 -5.26 2.69
C ILE A 18 8.20 -6.57 1.91
N ALA A 19 7.58 -6.57 0.72
CA ALA A 19 7.50 -7.76 -0.13
C ALA A 19 8.89 -8.26 -0.56
N PHE A 20 9.81 -7.35 -0.87
CA PHE A 20 11.18 -7.71 -1.21
C PHE A 20 11.94 -8.33 -0.01
N LEU A 21 11.79 -7.74 1.18
CA LEU A 21 12.40 -8.27 2.39
C LEU A 21 11.84 -9.65 2.78
N ALA A 22 10.56 -9.87 2.56
CA ALA A 22 9.88 -11.13 2.92
C ALA A 22 10.07 -12.25 1.88
N ALA A 23 10.08 -11.91 0.60
CA ALA A 23 10.02 -12.86 -0.51
C ALA A 23 11.30 -12.89 -1.37
N GLY A 24 12.25 -11.98 -1.17
CA GLY A 24 13.52 -11.94 -1.92
C GLY A 24 13.31 -11.99 -3.43
N ALA A 25 13.93 -12.98 -4.08
CA ALA A 25 13.84 -13.19 -5.54
C ALA A 25 12.42 -13.50 -6.03
N LEU A 26 11.50 -13.96 -5.16
CA LEU A 26 10.09 -14.23 -5.48
C LEU A 26 9.22 -12.97 -5.51
N SER A 27 9.70 -11.84 -5.01
CA SER A 27 8.92 -10.59 -4.90
C SER A 27 8.26 -10.16 -6.23
N PRO A 28 8.89 -10.21 -7.41
CA PRO A 28 8.24 -9.86 -8.66
C PRO A 28 7.05 -10.77 -9.01
N ILE A 29 7.14 -12.06 -8.72
CA ILE A 29 6.07 -13.02 -8.97
C ILE A 29 4.91 -12.77 -8.01
N ALA A 30 5.19 -12.62 -6.71
CA ALA A 30 4.19 -12.29 -5.70
C ALA A 30 3.46 -11.00 -6.03
N THR A 31 4.18 -9.96 -6.44
CA THR A 31 3.61 -8.69 -6.87
C THR A 31 2.73 -8.85 -8.10
N ALA A 32 3.17 -9.63 -9.11
CA ALA A 32 2.37 -9.90 -10.30
C ALA A 32 1.04 -10.61 -9.96
N ILE A 33 1.06 -11.59 -9.06
CA ILE A 33 -0.15 -12.27 -8.59
C ILE A 33 -1.09 -11.29 -7.89
N LEU A 34 -0.59 -10.43 -7.02
CA LEU A 34 -1.40 -9.40 -6.33
C LEU A 34 -2.02 -8.42 -7.32
N VAL A 35 -1.26 -7.97 -8.32
CA VAL A 35 -1.77 -7.09 -9.39
C VAL A 35 -2.88 -7.78 -10.18
N LEU A 36 -2.71 -9.04 -10.57
CA LEU A 36 -3.73 -9.80 -11.29
C LEU A 36 -5.00 -10.00 -10.45
N LEU A 37 -4.87 -10.34 -9.16
CA LEU A 37 -5.99 -10.45 -8.24
C LEU A 37 -6.72 -9.11 -8.08
N THR A 38 -5.99 -8.00 -8.03
CA THR A 38 -6.60 -6.67 -7.94
C THR A 38 -7.33 -6.30 -9.22
N LEU A 39 -6.73 -6.51 -10.39
CA LEU A 39 -7.33 -6.15 -11.68
C LEU A 39 -8.53 -7.01 -12.04
N PHE A 40 -8.44 -8.32 -11.83
CA PHE A 40 -9.49 -9.25 -12.24
C PHE A 40 -10.46 -9.62 -11.13
N GLY A 41 -10.06 -9.50 -9.87
CA GLY A 41 -10.91 -9.79 -8.72
C GLY A 41 -11.52 -8.52 -8.11
N ALA A 42 -10.71 -7.63 -7.58
CA ALA A 42 -11.18 -6.49 -6.82
C ALA A 42 -11.78 -5.38 -7.69
N LEU A 43 -11.15 -5.02 -8.80
CA LEU A 43 -11.57 -3.91 -9.65
C LEU A 43 -12.98 -4.07 -10.23
N PRO A 44 -13.41 -5.23 -10.76
CA PRO A 44 -14.78 -5.45 -11.20
C PRO A 44 -15.81 -5.27 -10.09
N ILE A 45 -15.49 -5.75 -8.89
CA ILE A 45 -16.36 -5.61 -7.70
C ILE A 45 -16.47 -4.14 -7.31
N TYR A 46 -15.36 -3.40 -7.23
CA TYR A 46 -15.38 -1.97 -6.95
C TYR A 46 -16.18 -1.17 -7.99
N HIS A 47 -16.03 -1.52 -9.26
CA HIS A 47 -16.82 -0.89 -10.32
C HIS A 47 -18.33 -1.11 -10.14
N GLN A 48 -18.73 -2.34 -9.76
CA GLN A 48 -20.12 -2.68 -9.51
C GLN A 48 -20.67 -1.95 -8.28
N VAL A 49 -19.89 -1.92 -7.17
CA VAL A 49 -20.26 -1.17 -5.95
C VAL A 49 -20.38 0.33 -6.24
N ALA A 50 -19.45 0.90 -7.00
CA ALA A 50 -19.49 2.32 -7.36
C ALA A 50 -20.75 2.69 -8.18
N LYS A 51 -21.17 1.80 -9.10
CA LYS A 51 -22.42 1.99 -9.85
C LYS A 51 -23.67 1.90 -8.98
N SER A 52 -23.66 1.03 -7.98
CA SER A 52 -24.80 0.79 -7.09
C SER A 52 -24.86 1.76 -5.92
N SER A 53 -23.84 2.59 -5.72
CA SER A 53 -23.74 3.56 -4.60
C SER A 53 -23.50 4.98 -5.13
N PRO A 54 -24.48 5.62 -5.76
CA PRO A 54 -24.32 6.93 -6.39
C PRO A 54 -23.98 8.04 -5.40
N ASN A 55 -24.35 7.90 -4.15
CA ASN A 55 -24.07 8.86 -3.08
C ASN A 55 -22.72 8.61 -2.36
N GLY A 56 -21.89 7.68 -2.87
CA GLY A 56 -20.58 7.39 -2.28
C GLY A 56 -20.60 6.68 -0.92
N GLN A 57 -21.74 6.12 -0.53
CA GLN A 57 -21.90 5.43 0.77
C GLN A 57 -21.14 4.10 0.84
N GLY A 58 -20.73 3.54 -0.30
CA GLY A 58 -19.92 2.33 -0.37
C GLY A 58 -20.67 1.02 -0.09
N SER A 59 -19.91 -0.07 -0.02
CA SER A 59 -20.45 -1.43 0.14
C SER A 59 -21.09 -1.67 1.51
N LEU A 60 -20.61 -0.99 2.56
CA LEU A 60 -21.12 -1.17 3.91
C LEU A 60 -22.57 -0.69 4.05
N ALA A 61 -22.90 0.45 3.46
CA ALA A 61 -24.27 0.96 3.46
C ALA A 61 -25.21 0.08 2.61
N MET A 62 -24.72 -0.44 1.49
CA MET A 62 -25.49 -1.42 0.70
C MET A 62 -25.79 -2.68 1.52
N LEU A 63 -24.85 -3.16 2.32
CA LEU A 63 -25.00 -4.33 3.15
C LEU A 63 -26.05 -4.11 4.25
N GLU A 64 -26.12 -2.90 4.83
CA GLU A 64 -27.14 -2.52 5.80
C GLU A 64 -28.56 -2.60 5.21
N HIS A 65 -28.73 -2.20 3.94
CA HIS A 65 -30.02 -2.28 3.24
C HIS A 65 -30.38 -3.70 2.81
N LEU A 66 -29.42 -4.55 2.53
CA LEU A 66 -29.66 -5.93 2.05
C LEU A 66 -29.99 -6.90 3.19
N LEU A 67 -29.49 -6.65 4.38
CA LEU A 67 -29.65 -7.54 5.53
C LEU A 67 -30.69 -6.99 6.52
N PRO A 68 -31.81 -7.69 6.76
CA PRO A 68 -32.85 -7.21 7.65
C PRO A 68 -32.45 -7.29 9.13
N ALA A 69 -32.92 -6.31 9.89
CA ALA A 69 -32.90 -6.27 11.35
C ALA A 69 -31.49 -6.23 11.99
N TRP A 70 -31.37 -6.72 13.21
CA TRP A 70 -30.17 -6.66 14.04
C TRP A 70 -28.95 -7.40 13.46
N ARG A 71 -29.16 -8.45 12.68
CA ARG A 71 -28.08 -9.23 12.07
C ARG A 71 -27.25 -8.39 11.09
N GLY A 72 -27.92 -7.56 10.27
CA GLY A 72 -27.27 -6.62 9.36
C GLY A 72 -26.47 -5.58 10.10
N LYS A 73 -27.05 -4.97 11.14
CA LYS A 73 -26.38 -3.95 11.95
C LYS A 73 -25.14 -4.50 12.67
N THR A 74 -25.21 -5.69 13.26
CA THR A 74 -24.07 -6.32 13.92
C THR A 74 -22.94 -6.61 12.91
N LEU A 75 -23.26 -7.13 11.73
CA LEU A 75 -22.27 -7.40 10.69
C LEU A 75 -21.61 -6.11 10.21
N VAL A 76 -22.39 -5.06 9.95
CA VAL A 76 -21.86 -3.74 9.55
C VAL A 76 -20.95 -3.16 10.62
N LEU A 77 -21.31 -3.25 11.92
CA LEU A 77 -20.45 -2.80 13.01
C LEU A 77 -19.14 -3.58 13.08
N CYS A 78 -19.17 -4.90 12.91
CA CYS A 78 -17.95 -5.70 12.83
C CYS A 78 -17.06 -5.26 11.66
N LEU A 79 -17.63 -5.10 10.47
CA LEU A 79 -16.88 -4.68 9.29
C LEU A 79 -16.31 -3.26 9.43
N LEU A 80 -17.05 -2.34 10.06
CA LEU A 80 -16.54 -1.01 10.39
C LEU A 80 -15.37 -1.09 11.37
N GLY A 81 -15.42 -1.98 12.36
CA GLY A 81 -14.31 -2.21 13.28
C GLY A 81 -13.06 -2.72 12.54
N PHE A 82 -13.21 -3.68 11.64
CA PHE A 82 -12.10 -4.15 10.80
C PHE A 82 -11.54 -3.03 9.90
N ALA A 83 -12.41 -2.26 9.24
CA ALA A 83 -11.98 -1.15 8.40
C ALA A 83 -11.24 -0.08 9.21
N ALA A 84 -11.73 0.26 10.40
CA ALA A 84 -11.03 1.21 11.28
C ALA A 84 -9.65 0.70 11.71
N THR A 85 -9.55 -0.58 12.03
CA THR A 85 -8.26 -1.22 12.36
C THR A 85 -7.30 -1.19 11.19
N ASP A 86 -7.77 -1.49 9.98
CA ASP A 86 -7.00 -1.46 8.75
C ASP A 86 -6.43 -0.05 8.48
N PHE A 87 -7.26 0.99 8.60
CA PHE A 87 -6.81 2.38 8.48
C PHE A 87 -5.73 2.77 9.50
N ILE A 88 -5.88 2.34 10.76
CA ILE A 88 -4.88 2.61 11.80
C ILE A 88 -3.56 1.92 11.46
N ILE A 89 -3.60 0.68 11.03
CA ILE A 89 -2.41 -0.08 10.62
C ILE A 89 -1.73 0.61 9.43
N THR A 90 -2.49 0.96 8.38
CA THR A 90 -1.97 1.59 7.17
C THR A 90 -1.30 2.94 7.48
N ILE A 91 -1.94 3.80 8.27
CA ILE A 91 -1.36 5.09 8.69
C ILE A 91 -0.07 4.88 9.48
N THR A 92 -0.09 3.94 10.42
CA THR A 92 1.07 3.67 11.28
C THR A 92 2.24 3.10 10.47
N LEU A 93 1.99 2.13 9.59
CA LEU A 93 3.03 1.55 8.74
C LEU A 93 3.62 2.59 7.78
N SER A 94 2.77 3.38 7.13
CA SER A 94 3.23 4.44 6.21
C SER A 94 4.09 5.49 6.93
N ALA A 95 3.67 5.91 8.14
CA ALA A 95 4.43 6.88 8.93
C ALA A 95 5.75 6.27 9.46
N ALA A 96 5.74 4.99 9.86
CA ALA A 96 6.93 4.31 10.33
C ALA A 96 7.96 4.09 9.19
N ASP A 97 7.49 3.73 8.01
CA ASP A 97 8.34 3.58 6.81
C ASP A 97 8.95 4.93 6.39
N ALA A 98 8.14 5.99 6.35
CA ALA A 98 8.63 7.34 6.09
C ALA A 98 9.68 7.79 7.13
N ALA A 99 9.45 7.53 8.41
CA ALA A 99 10.40 7.81 9.48
C ALA A 99 11.71 7.02 9.31
N ASN A 100 11.61 5.77 8.88
CA ASN A 100 12.78 4.93 8.60
C ASN A 100 13.62 5.52 7.45
N HIS A 101 13.00 5.96 6.37
CA HIS A 101 13.69 6.63 5.27
C HIS A 101 14.32 7.97 5.69
N ILE A 102 13.68 8.74 6.55
CA ILE A 102 14.22 9.99 7.10
C ILE A 102 15.49 9.72 7.91
N ILE A 103 15.50 8.71 8.76
CA ILE A 103 16.64 8.37 9.62
C ILE A 103 17.84 7.88 8.81
N HIS A 104 17.60 7.11 7.74
CA HIS A 104 18.66 6.58 6.88
C HIS A 104 19.14 7.58 5.82
N ASN A 105 18.56 8.76 5.75
CA ASN A 105 19.03 9.83 4.88
C ASN A 105 20.02 10.73 5.63
N ASP A 106 21.27 10.78 5.18
CA ASP A 106 22.37 11.51 5.86
C ASP A 106 22.06 13.00 6.07
N LEU A 107 21.38 13.64 5.13
CA LEU A 107 21.00 15.06 5.24
C LEU A 107 19.90 15.27 6.27
N MET A 108 18.88 14.38 6.27
CA MET A 108 17.75 14.48 7.18
C MET A 108 18.13 14.07 8.60
N HIS A 109 19.00 13.08 8.77
CA HIS A 109 19.47 12.64 10.06
C HIS A 109 20.23 13.74 10.82
N GLN A 110 21.01 14.57 10.10
CA GLN A 110 21.68 15.74 10.71
C GLN A 110 20.71 16.83 11.16
N MET A 111 19.58 17.00 10.45
CA MET A 111 18.56 18.00 10.77
C MET A 111 17.60 17.52 11.88
N LEU A 112 17.34 16.22 11.94
CA LEU A 112 16.37 15.58 12.84
C LEU A 112 17.05 14.44 13.60
N PRO A 113 17.84 14.72 14.65
CA PRO A 113 18.57 13.71 15.43
C PRO A 113 17.65 12.91 16.36
N PHE A 114 16.42 12.66 15.94
CA PHE A 114 15.42 11.90 16.68
C PHE A 114 15.39 10.44 16.20
N GLY A 115 15.02 9.53 17.09
CA GLY A 115 14.78 8.14 16.72
C GLY A 115 13.51 7.95 15.89
N GLN A 116 13.30 6.74 15.40
CA GLN A 116 12.14 6.40 14.54
C GLN A 116 10.79 6.72 15.20
N ILE A 117 10.61 6.37 16.48
CA ILE A 117 9.33 6.54 17.19
C ILE A 117 8.89 8.01 17.27
N PRO A 118 9.73 8.97 17.72
CA PRO A 118 9.33 10.38 17.75
C PRO A 118 9.00 10.95 16.37
N ILE A 119 9.74 10.56 15.34
CA ILE A 119 9.48 11.01 13.96
C ILE A 119 8.14 10.46 13.48
N THR A 120 7.88 9.17 13.67
CA THR A 120 6.59 8.53 13.33
C THR A 120 5.43 9.23 14.01
N MET A 121 5.54 9.49 15.32
CA MET A 121 4.51 10.21 16.08
C MET A 121 4.31 11.63 15.56
N GLY A 122 5.38 12.33 15.23
CA GLY A 122 5.33 13.67 14.64
C GLY A 122 4.60 13.68 13.29
N LEU A 123 4.85 12.70 12.43
CA LEU A 123 4.17 12.56 11.13
C LEU A 123 2.68 12.28 11.30
N ILE A 124 2.30 11.40 12.22
CA ILE A 124 0.89 11.10 12.51
C ILE A 124 0.17 12.34 13.08
N LEU A 125 0.83 13.08 14.00
CA LEU A 125 0.27 14.31 14.55
C LEU A 125 0.13 15.40 13.48
N ALA A 126 1.10 15.55 12.59
CA ALA A 126 1.04 16.48 11.47
C ALA A 126 -0.12 16.16 10.53
N LEU A 127 -0.31 14.88 10.20
CA LEU A 127 -1.44 14.42 9.41
C LEU A 127 -2.77 14.72 10.11
N GLY A 128 -2.89 14.44 11.41
CA GLY A 128 -4.06 14.77 12.22
C GLY A 128 -4.37 16.27 12.23
N ALA A 129 -3.33 17.11 12.35
CA ALA A 129 -3.48 18.55 12.30
C ALA A 129 -4.05 19.04 10.94
N ILE A 130 -3.59 18.46 9.82
CA ILE A 130 -4.13 18.78 8.48
C ILE A 130 -5.62 18.45 8.40
N PHE A 131 -6.05 17.30 8.96
CA PHE A 131 -7.46 16.94 8.98
C PHE A 131 -8.31 17.86 9.87
N ILE A 132 -7.75 18.40 10.94
CA ILE A 132 -8.44 19.38 11.82
C ILE A 132 -8.63 20.72 11.09
N LEU A 133 -7.70 21.13 10.22
CA LEU A 133 -7.83 22.36 9.42
C LEU A 133 -8.99 22.33 8.44
N GLY A 134 -9.33 21.15 7.92
CA GLY A 134 -10.48 20.95 7.06
C GLY A 134 -10.28 19.82 6.06
N PHE A 135 -11.41 19.24 5.67
CA PHE A 135 -11.41 18.11 4.73
C PHE A 135 -11.01 18.52 3.30
N SER A 136 -11.37 19.74 2.89
CA SER A 136 -11.01 20.29 1.58
C SER A 136 -9.51 20.52 1.45
N GLU A 137 -8.88 21.04 2.49
CA GLU A 137 -7.45 21.28 2.57
C GLU A 137 -6.67 19.96 2.54
N ALA A 138 -7.15 18.97 3.30
CA ALA A 138 -6.57 17.63 3.28
C ALA A 138 -6.62 16.99 1.89
N ILE A 139 -7.71 17.14 1.14
CA ILE A 139 -7.82 16.67 -0.25
C ILE A 139 -6.81 17.40 -1.15
N GLY A 140 -6.67 18.72 -1.03
CA GLY A 140 -5.73 19.52 -1.82
C GLY A 140 -4.29 19.05 -1.65
N VAL A 141 -3.85 18.87 -0.40
CA VAL A 141 -2.52 18.33 -0.07
C VAL A 141 -2.34 16.91 -0.62
N SER A 142 -3.36 16.06 -0.45
CA SER A 142 -3.32 14.68 -0.94
C SER A 142 -3.16 14.60 -2.46
N VAL A 143 -3.89 15.42 -3.21
CA VAL A 143 -3.79 15.45 -4.69
C VAL A 143 -2.40 15.88 -5.12
N LEU A 144 -1.81 16.89 -4.48
CA LEU A 144 -0.45 17.33 -4.76
C LEU A 144 0.57 16.20 -4.52
N LEU A 145 0.49 15.56 -3.34
CA LEU A 145 1.41 14.47 -2.97
C LEU A 145 1.29 13.27 -3.91
N VAL A 146 0.05 12.86 -4.24
CA VAL A 146 -0.19 11.76 -5.19
C VAL A 146 0.34 12.10 -6.58
N THR A 147 0.19 13.34 -7.04
CA THR A 147 0.70 13.76 -8.34
C THR A 147 2.23 13.66 -8.40
N VAL A 148 2.92 14.17 -7.37
CA VAL A 148 4.37 14.06 -7.26
C VAL A 148 4.81 12.60 -7.18
N TYR A 149 4.13 11.79 -6.38
CA TYR A 149 4.40 10.36 -6.24
C TYR A 149 4.27 9.62 -7.57
N LEU A 150 3.18 9.83 -8.31
CA LEU A 150 2.96 9.19 -9.61
C LEU A 150 4.00 9.62 -10.64
N PHE A 151 4.37 10.91 -10.64
CA PHE A 151 5.43 11.40 -11.51
C PHE A 151 6.78 10.74 -11.23
N LEU A 152 7.19 10.69 -9.96
CA LEU A 152 8.42 10.01 -9.54
C LEU A 152 8.40 8.53 -9.91
N ASN A 153 7.29 7.83 -9.67
CA ASN A 153 7.15 6.43 -10.07
C ASN A 153 7.24 6.25 -11.58
N ALA A 154 6.64 7.12 -12.37
CA ALA A 154 6.74 7.07 -13.83
C ALA A 154 8.21 7.23 -14.30
N VAL A 155 8.97 8.13 -13.68
CA VAL A 155 10.40 8.29 -13.96
C VAL A 155 11.19 7.04 -13.59
N VAL A 156 10.99 6.50 -12.38
CA VAL A 156 11.69 5.30 -11.91
C VAL A 156 11.36 4.09 -12.78
N VAL A 157 10.09 3.84 -13.08
CA VAL A 157 9.66 2.73 -13.94
C VAL A 157 10.24 2.86 -15.35
N SER A 158 10.24 4.08 -15.91
CA SER A 158 10.82 4.33 -17.23
C SER A 158 12.33 4.06 -17.23
N ALA A 159 13.05 4.57 -16.24
CA ALA A 159 14.48 4.34 -16.10
C ALA A 159 14.81 2.84 -15.90
N ALA A 160 14.09 2.16 -15.01
CA ALA A 160 14.28 0.73 -14.78
C ALA A 160 13.98 -0.11 -16.03
N THR A 161 12.94 0.26 -16.79
CA THR A 161 12.60 -0.41 -18.05
C THR A 161 13.70 -0.23 -19.09
N LEU A 162 14.21 0.99 -19.24
CA LEU A 162 15.33 1.26 -20.15
C LEU A 162 16.60 0.49 -19.75
N GLU A 163 16.91 0.46 -18.46
CA GLU A 163 18.04 -0.31 -17.93
C GLU A 163 17.90 -1.81 -18.23
N LEU A 164 16.73 -2.37 -18.01
CA LEU A 164 16.45 -3.77 -18.30
C LEU A 164 16.52 -4.11 -19.79
N LEU A 165 16.13 -3.17 -20.66
CA LEU A 165 16.27 -3.33 -22.12
C LEU A 165 17.72 -3.28 -22.58
N HIS A 166 18.58 -2.48 -21.94
CA HIS A 166 20.01 -2.40 -22.24
C HIS A 166 20.80 -3.58 -21.64
N HIS A 167 20.33 -4.14 -20.53
CA HIS A 167 20.98 -5.21 -19.77
C HIS A 167 20.07 -6.43 -19.57
N PRO A 168 19.74 -7.17 -20.65
CA PRO A 168 18.87 -8.35 -20.58
C PRO A 168 19.43 -9.46 -19.69
N GLU A 169 20.73 -9.44 -19.41
CA GLU A 169 21.41 -10.35 -18.49
C GLU A 169 20.87 -10.29 -17.06
N TYR A 170 20.30 -9.18 -16.64
CA TYR A 170 19.68 -9.07 -15.30
C TYR A 170 18.47 -9.99 -15.15
N PHE A 171 17.70 -10.17 -16.21
CA PHE A 171 16.59 -11.11 -16.22
C PHE A 171 17.07 -12.56 -16.11
N ALA A 172 18.12 -12.92 -16.85
CA ALA A 172 18.72 -14.25 -16.79
C ALA A 172 19.31 -14.53 -15.40
N LYS A 173 19.98 -13.53 -14.80
CA LYS A 173 20.52 -13.64 -13.44
C LYS A 173 19.42 -13.81 -12.40
N TRP A 174 18.33 -13.06 -12.52
CA TRP A 174 17.17 -13.19 -11.63
C TRP A 174 16.56 -14.59 -11.70
N THR A 175 16.34 -15.13 -12.90
CA THR A 175 15.79 -16.48 -13.07
C THR A 175 16.71 -17.54 -12.48
N THR A 176 18.02 -17.43 -12.67
CA THR A 176 18.98 -18.37 -12.08
C THR A 176 18.98 -18.31 -10.55
N THR A 177 18.92 -17.12 -9.96
CA THR A 177 18.83 -16.94 -8.50
C THR A 177 17.51 -17.51 -7.96
N LEU A 178 16.40 -17.28 -8.65
CA LEU A 178 15.07 -17.77 -8.27
C LEU A 178 15.06 -19.31 -8.16
N PHE A 179 15.59 -20.00 -9.17
CA PHE A 179 15.62 -21.46 -9.18
C PHE A 179 16.76 -22.07 -8.32
N ALA A 180 17.79 -21.30 -8.00
CA ALA A 180 18.83 -21.74 -7.08
C ALA A 180 18.38 -21.70 -5.62
N GLU A 181 17.59 -20.69 -5.25
CA GLU A 181 17.06 -20.55 -3.88
C GLU A 181 15.83 -21.43 -3.63
N HIS A 182 15.03 -21.72 -4.67
CA HIS A 182 13.77 -22.44 -4.56
C HIS A 182 13.74 -23.61 -5.55
N HIS A 183 14.22 -24.76 -5.10
CA HIS A 183 14.29 -25.98 -5.92
C HIS A 183 12.93 -26.60 -6.26
N ASP A 184 11.83 -26.19 -5.59
CA ASP A 184 10.51 -26.76 -5.79
C ASP A 184 9.43 -25.66 -5.81
N ILE A 185 8.47 -25.79 -6.73
CA ILE A 185 7.32 -24.87 -6.86
C ILE A 185 6.49 -24.84 -5.57
N LEU A 186 6.42 -25.95 -4.83
CA LEU A 186 5.74 -26.01 -3.54
C LEU A 186 6.48 -25.19 -2.47
N ALA A 187 7.81 -25.18 -2.48
CA ALA A 187 8.62 -24.34 -1.60
C ALA A 187 8.44 -22.85 -1.90
N MET A 188 8.14 -22.48 -3.15
CA MET A 188 7.82 -21.10 -3.54
C MET A 188 6.48 -20.61 -2.94
N LEU A 189 5.55 -21.51 -2.63
CA LEU A 189 4.27 -21.19 -1.98
C LEU A 189 4.39 -21.04 -0.46
N GLU A 190 5.48 -21.51 0.15
CA GLU A 190 5.76 -21.41 1.60
C GLU A 190 6.50 -20.11 1.97
N ILE A 191 6.21 -19.00 1.30
CA ILE A 191 6.86 -17.69 1.49
C ILE A 191 6.84 -17.20 2.96
N GLY A 192 6.02 -17.78 3.80
CA GLY A 192 5.87 -17.40 5.21
C GLY A 192 6.78 -18.12 6.22
N ARG A 193 7.61 -19.09 5.81
CA ARG A 193 8.44 -19.88 6.74
C ARG A 193 9.91 -19.46 6.82
N ALA A 194 10.38 -18.58 5.99
CA ALA A 194 11.81 -18.37 5.79
C ALA A 194 12.50 -17.44 6.81
N HIS A 195 11.78 -16.76 7.70
CA HIS A 195 12.39 -15.86 8.70
C HIS A 195 11.60 -15.89 10.01
N VAL A 196 11.79 -16.94 10.80
CA VAL A 196 11.63 -16.92 12.26
C VAL A 196 12.96 -17.33 12.88
#